data_5a70109474ce4d474a2fe13434c0a806
#
_entry.id   5a70109474ce4d474a2fe13434c0a806
#
_cell.length_a   1.000
_cell.length_b   1.000
_cell.length_c   1.000
_cell.angle_alpha   90.00
_cell.angle_beta   90.00
_cell.angle_gamma   90.00
#
_symmetry.space_group_name_H-M   'P 1'
#
loop_
_entity.id
_entity.type
_entity.pdbx_description
1 polymer ?
#
loop_
_entity_poly.entity_id
_entity_poly.type
_entity_poly.pdbx_seq_one_letter_code
_entity_poly.pdbx_strand_id
1 'polypeptide(L)'
;MRKHTVIGLMLACVLPLAAAAQTAKGKDKKVARDYANTIATLQTDLGDIQIKFFYDKAPKHVENFIDLSAKGFYDGTFFHRVIPGFMIQGGDPNTKKPETPQTQYGTGGNGSNRLKAEFNDTPHKRGIVSMARASDPNSASSQFFIVVKDSNFLDGQYTAFGEVISGMEIADKIANAPRGANDRPNQPVHIKKVLLSQAKSTS
;
A
#
# COMPACT_ATOMS: atom_id res chain seq x y z
N MET A 1 -22.86 -29.28 90.54
CA MET A 1 -23.27 -27.95 90.02
C MET A 1 -22.41 -27.61 88.77
N ARG A 2 -22.84 -27.86 87.56
CA ARG A 2 -22.10 -27.55 86.31
C ARG A 2 -22.93 -26.59 85.52
N LYS A 3 -22.39 -25.42 85.26
CA LYS A 3 -23.00 -24.38 84.40
C LYS A 3 -22.64 -24.68 82.96
N HIS A 4 -23.62 -24.85 82.09
CA HIS A 4 -23.41 -24.97 80.62
C HIS A 4 -23.60 -23.59 79.98
N THR A 5 -22.53 -23.11 79.44
CA THR A 5 -22.50 -21.88 78.64
C THR A 5 -22.79 -22.26 77.15
N VAL A 6 -23.87 -21.75 76.62
CA VAL A 6 -24.23 -21.92 75.22
C VAL A 6 -23.56 -20.79 74.39
N ILE A 7 -22.63 -21.15 73.50
CA ILE A 7 -22.01 -20.22 72.59
C ILE A 7 -22.84 -20.22 71.30
N GLY A 8 -23.48 -19.10 71.01
CA GLY A 8 -24.23 -18.90 69.74
C GLY A 8 -23.25 -18.63 68.60
N LEU A 9 -23.32 -19.47 67.56
CA LEU A 9 -22.54 -19.33 66.36
C LEU A 9 -23.31 -18.43 65.36
N MET A 10 -22.87 -17.19 65.18
CA MET A 10 -23.38 -16.31 64.11
C MET A 10 -22.75 -16.71 62.77
N LEU A 11 -23.57 -17.23 61.89
CA LEU A 11 -23.20 -17.55 60.52
C LEU A 11 -23.30 -16.28 59.67
N ALA A 12 -22.18 -15.64 59.33
CA ALA A 12 -22.12 -14.50 58.43
C ALA A 12 -22.18 -15.00 56.99
N CYS A 13 -23.30 -14.77 56.32
CA CYS A 13 -23.45 -14.96 54.88
C CYS A 13 -22.64 -13.91 54.11
N VAL A 14 -21.49 -14.31 53.59
CA VAL A 14 -20.72 -13.51 52.62
C VAL A 14 -21.26 -13.85 51.25
N LEU A 15 -22.02 -12.91 50.62
CA LEU A 15 -22.43 -12.96 49.24
C LEU A 15 -21.24 -12.57 48.34
N PRO A 16 -20.85 -13.37 47.35
CA PRO A 16 -19.84 -12.95 46.40
C PRO A 16 -20.45 -11.92 45.44
N LEU A 17 -19.89 -10.71 45.44
CA LEU A 17 -20.16 -9.66 44.48
C LEU A 17 -19.55 -10.09 43.15
N ALA A 18 -20.36 -10.68 42.24
CA ALA A 18 -19.95 -10.98 40.87
C ALA A 18 -19.79 -9.67 40.12
N ALA A 19 -18.57 -9.19 39.98
CA ALA A 19 -18.21 -8.10 39.10
C ALA A 19 -18.40 -8.58 37.66
N ALA A 20 -19.51 -8.19 37.01
CA ALA A 20 -19.72 -8.37 35.58
C ALA A 20 -18.70 -7.48 34.85
N ALA A 21 -17.61 -8.07 34.36
CA ALA A 21 -16.72 -7.44 33.43
C ALA A 21 -17.49 -7.23 32.10
N GLN A 22 -18.05 -6.04 31.91
CA GLN A 22 -18.55 -5.61 30.61
C GLN A 22 -17.35 -5.42 29.69
N THR A 23 -17.07 -6.43 28.86
CA THR A 23 -16.19 -6.27 27.70
C THR A 23 -16.87 -5.31 26.74
N ALA A 24 -16.49 -4.05 26.80
CA ALA A 24 -16.80 -3.07 25.79
C ALA A 24 -16.16 -3.55 24.46
N LYS A 25 -16.96 -4.22 23.61
CA LYS A 25 -16.63 -4.37 22.20
C LYS A 25 -16.61 -2.97 21.60
N GLY A 26 -15.43 -2.34 21.58
CA GLY A 26 -15.17 -1.17 20.77
C GLY A 26 -15.47 -1.54 19.33
N LYS A 27 -16.60 -1.09 18.81
CA LYS A 27 -16.83 -1.03 17.37
C LYS A 27 -15.82 -0.02 16.85
N ASP A 28 -14.70 -0.51 16.32
CA ASP A 28 -13.81 0.30 15.52
C ASP A 28 -14.67 0.92 14.41
N LYS A 29 -15.06 2.17 14.58
CA LYS A 29 -15.60 2.99 13.50
C LYS A 29 -14.46 3.08 12.49
N LYS A 30 -14.56 2.28 11.41
CA LYS A 30 -13.71 2.44 10.23
C LYS A 30 -13.93 3.88 9.78
N VAL A 31 -13.00 4.76 10.15
CA VAL A 31 -13.01 6.14 9.67
C VAL A 31 -12.97 6.03 8.15
N ALA A 32 -14.01 6.56 7.49
CA ALA A 32 -14.06 6.56 6.04
C ALA A 32 -12.82 7.29 5.54
N ARG A 33 -11.97 6.58 4.76
CA ARG A 33 -10.78 7.20 4.17
C ARG A 33 -11.21 8.18 3.11
N ASP A 34 -10.65 9.36 3.17
CA ASP A 34 -10.78 10.32 2.08
C ASP A 34 -9.74 9.99 1.00
N TYR A 35 -10.12 9.06 0.11
CA TYR A 35 -9.25 8.61 -0.98
C TYR A 35 -8.88 9.74 -1.94
N ALA A 36 -9.80 10.68 -2.16
CA ALA A 36 -9.62 11.78 -3.12
C ALA A 36 -8.52 12.76 -2.68
N ASN A 37 -8.42 13.01 -1.36
CA ASN A 37 -7.44 13.95 -0.79
C ASN A 37 -6.24 13.24 -0.15
N THR A 38 -6.08 11.94 -0.37
CA THR A 38 -4.93 11.21 0.16
C THR A 38 -3.69 11.45 -0.69
N ILE A 39 -2.55 11.64 -0.02
CA ILE A 39 -1.21 11.65 -0.61
C ILE A 39 -0.47 10.43 -0.07
N ALA A 40 0.21 9.69 -0.95
CA ALA A 40 1.14 8.63 -0.56
C ALA A 40 2.58 9.10 -0.69
N THR A 41 3.38 8.91 0.36
CA THR A 41 4.83 9.11 0.33
C THR A 41 5.52 7.76 0.34
N LEU A 42 6.15 7.39 -0.78
CA LEU A 42 7.00 6.21 -0.89
C LEU A 42 8.39 6.59 -0.34
N GLN A 43 8.70 6.13 0.85
CA GLN A 43 10.04 6.28 1.44
C GLN A 43 10.97 5.23 0.83
N THR A 44 11.88 5.65 -0.03
CA THR A 44 12.83 4.73 -0.69
C THR A 44 14.23 4.82 -0.10
N ASP A 45 15.12 3.93 -0.54
CA ASP A 45 16.55 3.99 -0.16
C ASP A 45 17.25 5.26 -0.69
N LEU A 46 16.71 5.88 -1.75
CA LEU A 46 17.30 7.04 -2.41
C LEU A 46 16.59 8.37 -2.09
N GLY A 47 15.51 8.33 -1.32
CA GLY A 47 14.69 9.49 -0.97
C GLY A 47 13.20 9.23 -1.15
N ASP A 48 12.39 10.24 -0.91
CA ASP A 48 10.94 10.15 -0.89
C ASP A 48 10.34 10.53 -2.25
N ILE A 49 9.29 9.80 -2.65
CA ILE A 49 8.46 10.10 -3.83
C ILE A 49 7.02 10.29 -3.34
N GLN A 50 6.43 11.46 -3.60
CA GLN A 50 5.06 11.76 -3.21
C GLN A 50 4.12 11.66 -4.39
N ILE A 51 2.99 10.97 -4.19
CA ILE A 51 1.98 10.70 -5.20
C ILE A 51 0.63 11.26 -4.72
N LYS A 52 -0.04 12.05 -5.57
CA LYS A 52 -1.47 12.36 -5.46
C LYS A 52 -2.26 11.50 -6.43
N PHE A 53 -3.54 11.27 -6.15
CA PHE A 53 -4.34 10.29 -6.86
C PHE A 53 -5.45 10.93 -7.71
N PHE A 54 -5.83 10.25 -8.79
CA PHE A 54 -6.93 10.61 -9.68
C PHE A 54 -8.16 9.78 -9.33
N TYR A 55 -8.74 10.05 -8.15
CA TYR A 55 -9.85 9.26 -7.60
C TYR A 55 -11.10 9.30 -8.50
N ASP A 56 -11.37 10.41 -9.14
CA ASP A 56 -12.46 10.62 -10.10
C ASP A 56 -12.30 9.78 -11.39
N LYS A 57 -11.07 9.44 -11.78
CA LYS A 57 -10.74 8.72 -13.02
C LYS A 57 -10.53 7.23 -12.83
N ALA A 58 -10.01 6.81 -11.68
CA ALA A 58 -9.65 5.43 -11.41
C ALA A 58 -9.91 5.02 -9.95
N PRO A 59 -11.17 5.13 -9.45
CA PRO A 59 -11.47 4.95 -8.03
C PRO A 59 -11.03 3.59 -7.49
N LYS A 60 -11.20 2.50 -8.22
CA LYS A 60 -10.86 1.16 -7.72
C LYS A 60 -9.36 0.93 -7.65
N HIS A 61 -8.58 1.50 -8.56
CA HIS A 61 -7.12 1.44 -8.53
C HIS A 61 -6.57 2.28 -7.38
N VAL A 62 -7.13 3.46 -7.15
CA VAL A 62 -6.75 4.35 -6.02
C VAL A 62 -7.09 3.68 -4.68
N GLU A 63 -8.33 3.18 -4.50
CA GLU A 63 -8.74 2.45 -3.29
C GLU A 63 -7.79 1.28 -3.01
N ASN A 64 -7.50 0.46 -4.03
CA ASN A 64 -6.62 -0.69 -3.90
C ASN A 64 -5.20 -0.30 -3.48
N PHE A 65 -4.61 0.71 -4.13
CA PHE A 65 -3.26 1.16 -3.81
C PHE A 65 -3.18 1.70 -2.37
N ILE A 66 -4.12 2.55 -1.98
CA ILE A 66 -4.17 3.15 -0.63
C ILE A 66 -4.43 2.08 0.42
N ASP A 67 -5.35 1.15 0.19
CA ASP A 67 -5.67 0.07 1.13
C ASP A 67 -4.52 -0.92 1.31
N LEU A 68 -3.79 -1.25 0.25
CA LEU A 68 -2.58 -2.05 0.32
C LEU A 68 -1.46 -1.31 1.07
N SER A 69 -1.27 -0.02 0.79
CA SER A 69 -0.29 0.82 1.49
C SER A 69 -0.57 0.88 2.99
N ALA A 70 -1.82 1.08 3.38
CA ALA A 70 -2.22 1.13 4.79
C ALA A 70 -2.02 -0.20 5.55
N LYS A 71 -1.95 -1.31 4.82
CA LYS A 71 -1.64 -2.63 5.39
C LYS A 71 -0.13 -2.95 5.38
N GLY A 72 0.71 -2.01 4.95
CA GLY A 72 2.16 -2.23 4.80
C GLY A 72 2.50 -3.23 3.69
N PHE A 73 1.60 -3.42 2.71
CA PHE A 73 1.81 -4.40 1.65
C PHE A 73 3.06 -4.10 0.81
N TYR A 74 3.33 -2.82 0.57
CA TYR A 74 4.47 -2.38 -0.23
C TYR A 74 5.78 -2.27 0.56
N ASP A 75 5.71 -2.29 1.89
CA ASP A 75 6.88 -2.12 2.75
C ASP A 75 7.88 -3.27 2.53
N GLY A 76 9.13 -2.92 2.21
CA GLY A 76 10.21 -3.86 1.88
C GLY A 76 10.20 -4.40 0.44
N THR A 77 9.20 -4.06 -0.40
CA THR A 77 9.30 -4.35 -1.84
C THR A 77 10.32 -3.43 -2.51
N PHE A 78 10.81 -3.78 -3.70
CA PHE A 78 11.71 -2.91 -4.45
C PHE A 78 11.28 -2.74 -5.92
N PHE A 79 11.84 -1.74 -6.59
CA PHE A 79 11.65 -1.54 -8.02
C PHE A 79 12.41 -2.61 -8.77
N HIS A 80 11.70 -3.61 -9.28
CA HIS A 80 12.27 -4.81 -9.91
C HIS A 80 12.54 -4.65 -11.41
N ARG A 81 12.03 -3.59 -12.04
CA ARG A 81 12.26 -3.25 -13.44
C ARG A 81 12.42 -1.75 -13.58
N VAL A 82 13.57 -1.31 -14.13
CA VAL A 82 13.93 0.10 -14.29
C VAL A 82 14.46 0.35 -15.69
N ILE A 83 13.86 1.30 -16.42
CA ILE A 83 14.25 1.63 -17.79
C ILE A 83 14.46 3.13 -17.89
N PRO A 84 15.71 3.60 -18.06
CA PRO A 84 16.00 5.01 -18.35
C PRO A 84 15.20 5.52 -19.54
N GLY A 85 14.65 6.71 -19.41
CA GLY A 85 13.86 7.30 -20.48
C GLY A 85 12.50 6.63 -20.73
N PHE A 86 12.03 5.78 -19.79
CA PHE A 86 10.70 5.18 -19.86
C PHE A 86 10.00 5.17 -18.49
N MET A 87 10.31 4.20 -17.61
CA MET A 87 9.59 4.04 -16.33
C MET A 87 10.39 3.27 -15.28
N ILE A 88 9.93 3.32 -14.03
CA ILE A 88 10.32 2.42 -12.96
C ILE A 88 9.10 1.65 -12.49
N GLN A 89 9.21 0.32 -12.30
CA GLN A 89 8.11 -0.57 -11.92
C GLN A 89 8.41 -1.27 -10.60
N GLY A 90 7.44 -1.24 -9.69
CA GLY A 90 7.50 -1.85 -8.37
C GLY A 90 6.18 -2.46 -7.93
N GLY A 91 6.04 -2.75 -6.62
CA GLY A 91 4.80 -3.25 -6.02
C GLY A 91 4.59 -4.75 -6.15
N ASP A 92 5.63 -5.51 -6.49
CA ASP A 92 5.59 -6.97 -6.50
C ASP A 92 5.97 -7.52 -5.12
N PRO A 93 5.08 -8.24 -4.40
CA PRO A 93 5.37 -8.84 -3.10
C PRO A 93 6.45 -9.93 -3.14
N ASN A 94 6.73 -10.51 -4.31
CA ASN A 94 7.80 -11.50 -4.46
C ASN A 94 9.16 -10.89 -4.18
N THR A 95 9.32 -9.58 -4.39
CA THR A 95 10.60 -8.88 -4.23
C THR A 95 11.05 -8.73 -2.78
N LYS A 96 10.18 -8.91 -1.80
CA LYS A 96 10.52 -8.85 -0.37
C LYS A 96 10.72 -10.22 0.30
N LYS A 97 10.63 -11.30 -0.48
CA LYS A 97 10.79 -12.67 0.01
C LYS A 97 12.18 -13.20 -0.40
N PRO A 98 13.13 -13.34 0.54
CA PRO A 98 14.50 -13.76 0.22
C PRO A 98 14.59 -15.10 -0.53
N GLU A 99 13.63 -16.00 -0.26
CA GLU A 99 13.55 -17.33 -0.85
C GLU A 99 13.00 -17.33 -2.28
N THR A 100 12.40 -16.22 -2.75
CA THR A 100 11.80 -16.18 -4.08
C THR A 100 12.88 -16.08 -5.16
N PRO A 101 12.93 -17.02 -6.12
CA PRO A 101 13.85 -16.92 -7.24
C PRO A 101 13.64 -15.63 -8.02
N GLN A 102 14.73 -15.02 -8.43
CA GLN A 102 14.68 -13.76 -9.20
C GLN A 102 13.88 -13.86 -10.50
N THR A 103 13.73 -15.06 -11.08
CA THR A 103 12.91 -15.33 -12.26
C THR A 103 11.42 -15.10 -12.02
N GLN A 104 10.99 -15.05 -10.76
CA GLN A 104 9.59 -14.81 -10.38
C GLN A 104 9.31 -13.34 -10.07
N TYR A 105 10.32 -12.46 -10.07
CA TYR A 105 10.07 -11.02 -9.89
C TYR A 105 9.31 -10.47 -11.09
N GLY A 106 8.29 -9.67 -10.82
CA GLY A 106 7.34 -9.15 -11.80
C GLY A 106 6.10 -10.04 -12.00
N THR A 107 6.03 -11.22 -11.36
CA THR A 107 4.88 -12.14 -11.49
C THR A 107 3.94 -12.11 -10.28
N GLY A 108 4.32 -11.48 -9.19
CA GLY A 108 3.53 -11.42 -7.97
C GLY A 108 2.39 -10.41 -8.02
N GLY A 109 1.49 -10.50 -7.03
CA GLY A 109 0.35 -9.61 -6.89
C GLY A 109 -0.36 -9.81 -5.55
N ASN A 110 -1.52 -9.16 -5.36
CA ASN A 110 -2.34 -9.30 -4.17
C ASN A 110 -3.26 -10.53 -4.27
N GLY A 111 -2.67 -11.73 -4.28
CA GLY A 111 -3.42 -12.99 -4.39
C GLY A 111 -4.28 -13.06 -5.65
N SER A 112 -5.54 -13.48 -5.48
CA SER A 112 -6.54 -13.55 -6.57
C SER A 112 -7.25 -12.23 -6.85
N ASN A 113 -6.96 -11.16 -6.08
CA ASN A 113 -7.60 -9.87 -6.28
C ASN A 113 -7.11 -9.23 -7.58
N ARG A 114 -8.01 -9.16 -8.57
CA ARG A 114 -7.79 -8.52 -9.87
C ARG A 114 -8.66 -7.28 -9.98
N LEU A 115 -8.12 -6.25 -10.60
CA LEU A 115 -8.81 -5.00 -10.84
C LEU A 115 -9.28 -4.95 -12.29
N LYS A 116 -10.55 -4.62 -12.48
CA LYS A 116 -11.07 -4.28 -13.80
C LYS A 116 -10.41 -2.99 -14.27
N ALA A 117 -10.03 -2.93 -15.54
CA ALA A 117 -9.40 -1.75 -16.12
C ALA A 117 -10.27 -0.50 -15.95
N GLU A 118 -9.65 0.61 -15.61
CA GLU A 118 -10.25 1.95 -15.52
C GLU A 118 -9.47 2.90 -16.46
N PHE A 119 -9.41 2.51 -17.76
CA PHE A 119 -8.73 3.33 -18.77
C PHE A 119 -9.38 4.70 -18.84
N ASN A 120 -8.56 5.74 -18.91
CA ASN A 120 -9.02 7.12 -18.91
C ASN A 120 -8.17 7.98 -19.85
N ASP A 121 -8.54 9.23 -19.99
CA ASP A 121 -7.94 10.20 -20.92
C ASP A 121 -6.63 10.83 -20.44
N THR A 122 -6.08 10.39 -19.30
CA THR A 122 -4.82 10.93 -18.78
C THR A 122 -3.65 10.45 -19.65
N PRO A 123 -2.91 11.36 -20.32
CA PRO A 123 -1.76 10.98 -21.12
C PRO A 123 -0.61 10.54 -20.22
N HIS A 124 0.10 9.48 -20.59
CA HIS A 124 1.25 8.95 -19.86
C HIS A 124 2.48 9.83 -19.99
N LYS A 125 2.38 11.05 -19.48
CA LYS A 125 3.50 11.98 -19.39
C LYS A 125 4.40 11.66 -18.22
N ARG A 126 5.60 12.28 -18.22
CA ARG A 126 6.52 12.21 -17.08
C ARG A 126 5.80 12.54 -15.77
N GLY A 127 5.98 11.69 -14.75
CA GLY A 127 5.37 11.79 -13.42
C GLY A 127 4.07 11.00 -13.25
N ILE A 128 3.44 10.53 -14.33
CA ILE A 128 2.21 9.74 -14.21
C ILE A 128 2.51 8.38 -13.56
N VAL A 129 1.64 7.99 -12.64
CA VAL A 129 1.63 6.70 -11.96
C VAL A 129 0.50 5.86 -12.53
N SER A 130 0.85 4.66 -13.03
CA SER A 130 -0.09 3.81 -13.72
C SER A 130 0.02 2.37 -13.22
N MET A 131 -1.06 1.58 -13.34
CA MET A 131 -1.09 0.21 -12.87
C MET A 131 -0.51 -0.75 -13.90
N ALA A 132 0.43 -1.58 -13.48
CA ALA A 132 0.96 -2.65 -14.32
C ALA A 132 -0.05 -3.81 -14.41
N ARG A 133 -0.01 -4.54 -15.54
CA ARG A 133 -0.90 -5.66 -15.84
C ARG A 133 -0.23 -6.69 -16.74
N ALA A 134 -0.79 -7.89 -16.80
CA ALA A 134 -0.46 -8.89 -17.80
C ALA A 134 -1.19 -8.60 -19.14
N SER A 135 -1.28 -9.57 -20.02
CA SER A 135 -1.96 -9.41 -21.33
C SER A 135 -3.44 -9.06 -21.20
N ASP A 136 -4.13 -9.68 -20.22
CA ASP A 136 -5.52 -9.33 -19.91
C ASP A 136 -5.60 -7.93 -19.27
N PRO A 137 -6.36 -7.00 -19.86
CA PRO A 137 -6.57 -5.66 -19.29
C PRO A 137 -7.08 -5.67 -17.83
N ASN A 138 -7.84 -6.70 -17.45
CA ASN A 138 -8.42 -6.87 -16.12
C ASN A 138 -7.53 -7.67 -15.15
N SER A 139 -6.23 -7.78 -15.44
CA SER A 139 -5.27 -8.54 -14.63
C SER A 139 -4.46 -7.71 -13.64
N ALA A 140 -4.67 -6.39 -13.60
CA ALA A 140 -4.00 -5.52 -12.65
C ALA A 140 -4.25 -5.96 -11.19
N SER A 141 -3.28 -5.76 -10.30
CA SER A 141 -3.40 -6.17 -8.89
C SER A 141 -2.67 -5.21 -7.95
N SER A 142 -1.36 -5.38 -7.75
CA SER A 142 -0.58 -4.54 -6.84
C SER A 142 0.58 -3.81 -7.52
N GLN A 143 1.06 -4.30 -8.66
CA GLN A 143 2.22 -3.71 -9.33
C GLN A 143 1.85 -2.41 -10.03
N PHE A 144 2.72 -1.42 -9.90
CA PHE A 144 2.56 -0.09 -10.51
C PHE A 144 3.87 0.37 -11.14
N PHE A 145 3.78 1.37 -12.00
CA PHE A 145 4.96 2.02 -12.56
C PHE A 145 4.83 3.55 -12.54
N ILE A 146 5.96 4.22 -12.47
CA ILE A 146 6.09 5.68 -12.55
C ILE A 146 6.79 6.01 -13.86
N VAL A 147 6.16 6.82 -14.69
CA VAL A 147 6.70 7.27 -15.98
C VAL A 147 7.77 8.32 -15.77
N VAL A 148 8.99 8.12 -16.27
CA VAL A 148 10.08 9.09 -16.14
C VAL A 148 10.32 9.90 -17.42
N LYS A 149 9.69 9.52 -18.54
CA LYS A 149 9.66 10.27 -19.80
C LYS A 149 8.35 9.99 -20.54
N ASP A 150 7.81 11.01 -21.21
CA ASP A 150 6.53 10.91 -21.94
C ASP A 150 6.45 9.63 -22.77
N SER A 151 5.37 8.87 -22.57
CA SER A 151 5.17 7.51 -23.07
C SER A 151 3.74 7.33 -23.59
N ASN A 152 3.33 8.22 -24.50
CA ASN A 152 1.96 8.28 -25.03
C ASN A 152 1.47 6.98 -25.69
N PHE A 153 2.38 6.06 -26.07
CA PHE A 153 1.99 4.74 -26.59
C PHE A 153 1.28 3.86 -25.53
N LEU A 154 1.26 4.27 -24.25
CA LEU A 154 0.52 3.61 -23.18
C LEU A 154 -0.92 4.14 -23.02
N ASP A 155 -1.25 5.27 -23.66
CA ASP A 155 -2.53 5.95 -23.49
C ASP A 155 -3.69 5.04 -23.90
N GLY A 156 -4.74 5.01 -23.07
CA GLY A 156 -5.89 4.15 -23.29
C GLY A 156 -5.64 2.64 -23.10
N GLN A 157 -4.42 2.21 -22.76
CA GLN A 157 -4.05 0.79 -22.60
C GLN A 157 -3.66 0.42 -21.16
N TYR A 158 -3.36 1.43 -20.34
CA TYR A 158 -3.05 1.27 -18.92
C TYR A 158 -3.87 2.27 -18.10
N THR A 159 -4.18 1.89 -16.85
CA THR A 159 -4.95 2.75 -15.95
C THR A 159 -4.01 3.72 -15.23
N ALA A 160 -4.00 4.98 -15.67
CA ALA A 160 -3.38 6.07 -14.94
C ALA A 160 -4.23 6.39 -13.71
N PHE A 161 -3.64 6.31 -12.51
CA PHE A 161 -4.40 6.49 -11.27
C PHE A 161 -3.81 7.54 -10.33
N GLY A 162 -2.70 8.18 -10.71
CA GLY A 162 -2.07 9.24 -9.93
C GLY A 162 -0.92 9.90 -10.64
N GLU A 163 -0.32 10.89 -9.98
CA GLU A 163 0.89 11.56 -10.45
C GLU A 163 1.84 11.87 -9.29
N VAL A 164 3.13 11.90 -9.59
CA VAL A 164 4.18 12.33 -8.67
C VAL A 164 4.15 13.84 -8.54
N ILE A 165 3.97 14.33 -7.32
CA ILE A 165 3.97 15.76 -6.99
C ILE A 165 5.29 16.23 -6.38
N SER A 166 6.16 15.30 -5.94
CA SER A 166 7.51 15.59 -5.41
C SER A 166 8.37 14.34 -5.52
N GLY A 167 9.68 14.48 -5.74
CA GLY A 167 10.63 13.37 -5.79
C GLY A 167 10.82 12.75 -7.18
N MET A 168 10.50 13.46 -8.27
CA MET A 168 10.77 12.95 -9.63
C MET A 168 12.26 12.77 -9.89
N GLU A 169 13.14 13.53 -9.25
CA GLU A 169 14.60 13.35 -9.30
C GLU A 169 15.04 12.04 -8.63
N ILE A 170 14.28 11.54 -7.65
CA ILE A 170 14.49 10.22 -7.05
C ILE A 170 14.08 9.12 -8.02
N ALA A 171 12.92 9.27 -8.69
CA ALA A 171 12.48 8.34 -9.72
C ALA A 171 13.51 8.27 -10.87
N ASP A 172 14.10 9.39 -11.27
CA ASP A 172 15.16 9.42 -12.27
C ASP A 172 16.42 8.68 -11.81
N LYS A 173 16.85 8.86 -10.57
CA LYS A 173 18.01 8.13 -10.01
C LYS A 173 17.74 6.64 -10.03
N ILE A 174 16.55 6.19 -9.69
CA ILE A 174 16.15 4.78 -9.73
C ILE A 174 16.14 4.27 -11.17
N ALA A 175 15.57 5.02 -12.12
CA ALA A 175 15.50 4.64 -13.52
C ALA A 175 16.90 4.48 -14.16
N ASN A 176 17.86 5.31 -13.74
CA ASN A 176 19.24 5.32 -14.24
C ASN A 176 20.18 4.38 -13.47
N ALA A 177 19.68 3.62 -12.50
CA ALA A 177 20.51 2.64 -11.77
C ALA A 177 21.11 1.61 -12.74
N PRO A 178 22.37 1.17 -12.53
CA PRO A 178 22.95 0.08 -13.29
C PRO A 178 22.04 -1.15 -13.23
N ARG A 179 21.75 -1.73 -14.39
CA ARG A 179 20.80 -2.85 -14.51
C ARG A 179 21.36 -3.99 -15.34
N GLY A 180 20.89 -5.19 -15.05
CA GLY A 180 21.21 -6.42 -15.77
C GLY A 180 20.07 -6.87 -16.68
N ALA A 181 19.98 -8.18 -16.87
CA ALA A 181 18.92 -8.79 -17.67
C ALA A 181 17.50 -8.45 -17.14
N ASN A 182 16.53 -8.36 -18.05
CA ASN A 182 15.14 -8.01 -17.77
C ASN A 182 14.96 -6.63 -17.12
N ASP A 183 15.88 -5.68 -17.42
CA ASP A 183 15.89 -4.31 -16.86
C ASP A 183 15.89 -4.28 -15.33
N ARG A 184 16.44 -5.30 -14.68
CA ARG A 184 16.52 -5.39 -13.22
C ARG A 184 17.70 -4.57 -12.71
N PRO A 185 17.52 -3.69 -11.72
CA PRO A 185 18.63 -2.99 -11.12
C PRO A 185 19.60 -3.97 -10.44
N ASN A 186 20.93 -3.77 -10.64
CA ASN A 186 21.95 -4.60 -10.01
C ASN A 186 21.95 -4.47 -8.48
N GLN A 187 21.59 -3.27 -7.99
CA GLN A 187 21.37 -2.98 -6.58
C GLN A 187 19.89 -2.66 -6.40
N PRO A 188 19.12 -3.47 -5.66
CA PRO A 188 17.71 -3.20 -5.38
C PRO A 188 17.54 -1.85 -4.69
N VAL A 189 16.55 -1.06 -5.13
CA VAL A 189 16.12 0.16 -4.44
C VAL A 189 14.76 -0.15 -3.81
N HIS A 190 14.72 -0.23 -2.49
CA HIS A 190 13.53 -0.64 -1.75
C HIS A 190 12.57 0.53 -1.50
N ILE A 191 11.29 0.20 -1.45
CA ILE A 191 10.26 1.00 -0.81
C ILE A 191 10.27 0.57 0.66
N LYS A 192 10.96 1.33 1.51
CA LYS A 192 11.07 1.02 2.95
C LYS A 192 9.71 1.07 3.63
N LYS A 193 8.91 2.05 3.25
CA LYS A 193 7.57 2.27 3.80
C LYS A 193 6.74 3.16 2.88
N VAL A 194 5.41 2.98 2.90
CA VAL A 194 4.47 3.92 2.31
C VAL A 194 3.70 4.62 3.42
N LEU A 195 3.87 5.94 3.51
CA LEU A 195 3.11 6.79 4.45
C LEU A 195 1.93 7.41 3.72
N LEU A 196 0.77 7.43 4.39
CA LEU A 196 -0.44 8.07 3.89
C LEU A 196 -0.73 9.32 4.73
N SER A 197 -1.00 10.42 4.07
CA SER A 197 -1.40 11.70 4.68
C SER A 197 -2.56 12.30 3.90
N GLN A 198 -3.26 13.26 4.51
CA GLN A 198 -4.28 14.06 3.81
C GLN A 198 -3.62 15.30 3.22
N ALA A 199 -3.99 15.65 1.99
CA ALA A 199 -3.63 16.94 1.43
C ALA A 199 -4.14 18.06 2.34
N LYS A 200 -3.31 19.07 2.60
CA LYS A 200 -3.79 20.25 3.35
C LYS A 200 -4.87 20.92 2.51
N SER A 201 -6.06 21.12 3.07
CA SER A 201 -7.05 21.98 2.44
C SER A 201 -6.45 23.37 2.36
N THR A 202 -6.20 23.86 1.16
CA THR A 202 -5.96 25.29 0.95
C THR A 202 -7.28 26.01 1.19
N SER A 203 -7.42 26.59 2.37
CA SER A 203 -8.48 27.56 2.71
C SER A 203 -8.24 28.87 1.99
#